data_8ac2fce9e7f95bc5443a39a6e4099e92
#
_entry.id   8ac2fce9e7f95bc5443a39a6e4099e92
#
_cell.length_a   1.000
_cell.length_b   1.000
_cell.length_c   1.000
_cell.angle_alpha   90.00
_cell.angle_beta   90.00
_cell.angle_gamma   90.00
#
_symmetry.space_group_name_H-M   'P 1'
#
loop_
_entity.id
_entity.type
_entity.pdbx_description
1 polymer ?
#
loop_
_entity_poly.entity_id
_entity_poly.type
_entity_poly.pdbx_seq_one_letter_code
_entity_poly.pdbx_strand_id
1 'polypeptide(L)'
;MNPIPFGAQRVRAMQPAPAASPSPAARPCRVSVIIKALNEERRIQSTVESALRAVAAVGGEVILADSYSSDRTVELASAYPIRIVQLANPEERCCGAGPQLGYQHSRGEFVYILDGDMQMCEGFLEQALAFLDAHADVAGVGGRVVEQNTESLEYMARGERASPHLQPGQVDRLDGGGLYRRSAIEAAGYFSDRNLHSYEEFDLAIRLRALGWRLWRLPVGAANHWGHDAPPYRLLVRRWRTRYICGLGELVRAAAGQPRLPLALQGLRELRLYLAVLGWWAVLASTPLWPLPASLRLALFCAIASAPVLLMTWRKRSATKALYAVVSWCFNAAGLLRGLLRPQRPAREAIASKVLKEPAQEAIH
;
A
#
# COMPACT_ATOMS: atom_id res chain seq x y z
N MET A 1 -38.84 -37.91 -79.61
CA MET A 1 -38.30 -37.84 -78.24
C MET A 1 -37.85 -36.43 -78.00
N ASN A 2 -38.65 -35.66 -77.26
CA ASN A 2 -38.36 -34.24 -76.94
C ASN A 2 -37.64 -34.16 -75.56
N PRO A 3 -36.65 -33.39 -75.40
CA PRO A 3 -36.00 -33.18 -74.09
C PRO A 3 -36.79 -32.17 -73.25
N ILE A 4 -36.91 -32.45 -71.97
CA ILE A 4 -37.55 -31.61 -70.90
C ILE A 4 -36.62 -30.47 -70.51
N PRO A 5 -37.09 -29.25 -70.35
CA PRO A 5 -36.22 -28.13 -69.89
C PRO A 5 -36.06 -28.13 -68.35
N PHE A 6 -34.80 -28.04 -67.91
CA PHE A 6 -34.46 -27.80 -66.51
C PHE A 6 -34.80 -26.39 -66.08
N GLY A 7 -35.69 -26.26 -65.08
CA GLY A 7 -36.05 -25.01 -64.47
C GLY A 7 -34.90 -24.44 -63.58
N ALA A 8 -34.50 -23.22 -63.90
CA ALA A 8 -33.55 -22.44 -63.09
C ALA A 8 -34.25 -21.89 -61.82
N GLN A 9 -33.93 -22.45 -60.66
CA GLN A 9 -34.30 -21.85 -59.38
C GLN A 9 -33.44 -20.58 -59.14
N ARG A 10 -34.10 -19.45 -59.08
CA ARG A 10 -33.48 -18.17 -58.66
C ARG A 10 -33.15 -18.27 -57.15
N VAL A 11 -31.86 -18.30 -56.81
CA VAL A 11 -31.38 -18.11 -55.47
C VAL A 11 -31.63 -16.65 -55.06
N ARG A 12 -32.53 -16.47 -54.10
CA ARG A 12 -32.84 -15.15 -53.51
C ARG A 12 -31.64 -14.77 -52.65
N ALA A 13 -30.90 -13.72 -53.05
CA ALA A 13 -29.84 -13.14 -52.24
C ALA A 13 -30.40 -12.69 -50.89
N MET A 14 -29.92 -13.27 -49.79
CA MET A 14 -30.22 -12.77 -48.47
C MET A 14 -29.57 -11.37 -48.31
N GLN A 15 -30.38 -10.36 -48.01
CA GLN A 15 -29.88 -9.07 -47.61
C GLN A 15 -29.15 -9.21 -46.28
N PRO A 16 -27.95 -8.59 -46.10
CA PRO A 16 -27.29 -8.58 -44.80
C PRO A 16 -28.19 -7.85 -43.80
N ALA A 17 -28.27 -8.43 -42.57
CA ALA A 17 -28.96 -7.81 -41.44
C ALA A 17 -28.38 -6.40 -41.17
N PRO A 18 -29.19 -5.41 -40.78
CA PRO A 18 -28.68 -4.09 -40.41
C PRO A 18 -27.67 -4.22 -39.30
N ALA A 19 -26.50 -3.56 -39.47
CA ALA A 19 -25.46 -3.51 -38.46
C ALA A 19 -26.07 -3.02 -37.13
N ALA A 20 -25.88 -3.76 -36.06
CA ALA A 20 -26.30 -3.38 -34.73
C ALA A 20 -25.75 -1.98 -34.42
N SER A 21 -26.63 -1.06 -34.00
CA SER A 21 -26.25 0.27 -33.56
C SER A 21 -25.16 0.15 -32.49
N PRO A 22 -24.09 0.98 -32.53
CA PRO A 22 -23.05 0.93 -31.49
C PRO A 22 -23.74 1.17 -30.13
N SER A 23 -23.54 0.23 -29.21
CA SER A 23 -23.95 0.36 -27.82
C SER A 23 -23.50 1.73 -27.29
N PRO A 24 -24.34 2.51 -26.56
CA PRO A 24 -23.93 3.79 -26.01
C PRO A 24 -22.61 3.61 -25.26
N ALA A 25 -21.58 4.33 -25.67
CA ALA A 25 -20.24 4.23 -25.09
C ALA A 25 -20.36 4.40 -23.57
N ALA A 26 -20.07 3.35 -22.83
CA ALA A 26 -20.04 3.39 -21.37
C ALA A 26 -19.20 4.60 -20.96
N ARG A 27 -19.73 5.46 -20.07
CA ARG A 27 -18.99 6.63 -19.60
C ARG A 27 -17.60 6.18 -19.15
N PRO A 28 -16.51 6.83 -19.58
CA PRO A 28 -15.17 6.41 -19.19
C PRO A 28 -15.07 6.42 -17.66
N CYS A 29 -14.60 5.32 -17.06
CA CYS A 29 -14.37 5.23 -15.62
C CYS A 29 -13.24 6.19 -15.27
N ARG A 30 -13.55 7.29 -14.58
CA ARG A 30 -12.55 8.29 -14.26
C ARG A 30 -11.65 7.87 -13.10
N VAL A 31 -12.24 7.30 -12.03
CA VAL A 31 -11.52 6.92 -10.83
C VAL A 31 -11.85 5.47 -10.45
N SER A 32 -10.82 4.68 -10.12
CA SER A 32 -10.99 3.44 -9.39
C SER A 32 -10.54 3.66 -7.95
N VAL A 33 -11.45 3.54 -6.98
CA VAL A 33 -11.11 3.48 -5.54
C VAL A 33 -10.87 2.03 -5.16
N ILE A 34 -9.65 1.72 -4.76
CA ILE A 34 -9.22 0.40 -4.31
C ILE A 34 -9.20 0.40 -2.78
N ILE A 35 -10.07 -0.37 -2.17
CA ILE A 35 -10.10 -0.60 -0.73
C ILE A 35 -9.27 -1.86 -0.44
N LYS A 36 -8.12 -1.72 0.20
CA LYS A 36 -7.33 -2.87 0.67
C LYS A 36 -7.80 -3.28 2.07
N ALA A 37 -8.19 -4.54 2.26
CA ALA A 37 -8.72 -5.01 3.53
C ALA A 37 -8.17 -6.36 3.97
N LEU A 38 -8.03 -6.52 5.28
CA LEU A 38 -7.76 -7.77 5.96
C LEU A 38 -8.37 -7.73 7.37
N ASN A 39 -9.52 -8.39 7.55
CA ASN A 39 -10.24 -8.46 8.84
C ASN A 39 -10.69 -7.08 9.34
N GLU A 40 -11.49 -6.39 8.51
CA GLU A 40 -12.01 -5.04 8.76
C GLU A 40 -13.55 -5.03 8.98
N GLU A 41 -14.13 -6.10 9.50
CA GLU A 41 -15.60 -6.23 9.68
C GLU A 41 -16.22 -5.05 10.43
N ARG A 42 -15.45 -4.40 11.34
CA ARG A 42 -15.93 -3.27 12.14
C ARG A 42 -16.09 -1.98 11.32
N ARG A 43 -15.36 -1.82 10.22
CA ARG A 43 -15.26 -0.55 9.49
C ARG A 43 -15.62 -0.66 8.02
N ILE A 44 -15.54 -1.84 7.43
CA ILE A 44 -15.66 -2.03 5.98
C ILE A 44 -16.93 -1.40 5.38
N GLN A 45 -18.07 -1.44 6.08
CA GLN A 45 -19.32 -0.86 5.58
C GLN A 45 -19.19 0.65 5.42
N SER A 46 -18.75 1.36 6.47
CA SER A 46 -18.57 2.81 6.41
C SER A 46 -17.46 3.24 5.43
N THR A 47 -16.42 2.42 5.28
CA THR A 47 -15.38 2.62 4.27
C THR A 47 -15.95 2.53 2.85
N VAL A 48 -16.69 1.46 2.54
CA VAL A 48 -17.34 1.26 1.24
C VAL A 48 -18.33 2.36 0.92
N GLU A 49 -19.19 2.74 1.88
CA GLU A 49 -20.17 3.81 1.71
C GLU A 49 -19.51 5.16 1.40
N SER A 50 -18.42 5.50 2.11
CA SER A 50 -17.70 6.74 1.85
C SER A 50 -17.06 6.74 0.45
N ALA A 51 -16.50 5.60 0.02
CA ALA A 51 -15.91 5.44 -1.30
C ALA A 51 -16.97 5.53 -2.40
N LEU A 52 -18.14 4.90 -2.23
CA LEU A 52 -19.25 4.98 -3.19
C LEU A 52 -19.76 6.41 -3.34
N ARG A 53 -19.94 7.16 -2.23
CA ARG A 53 -20.32 8.59 -2.31
C ARG A 53 -19.27 9.40 -3.08
N ALA A 54 -17.99 9.17 -2.81
CA ALA A 54 -16.91 9.92 -3.47
C ALA A 54 -16.84 9.64 -4.98
N VAL A 55 -16.99 8.38 -5.43
CA VAL A 55 -16.95 8.06 -6.86
C VAL A 55 -18.22 8.48 -7.59
N ALA A 56 -19.38 8.56 -6.92
CA ALA A 56 -20.62 9.04 -7.53
C ALA A 56 -20.51 10.47 -8.03
N ALA A 57 -19.77 11.33 -7.35
CA ALA A 57 -19.55 12.73 -7.72
C ALA A 57 -18.66 12.89 -8.97
N VAL A 58 -17.70 11.99 -9.20
CA VAL A 58 -16.67 12.14 -10.24
C VAL A 58 -16.75 11.11 -11.37
N GLY A 59 -17.58 10.08 -11.21
CA GLY A 59 -17.67 8.95 -12.14
C GLY A 59 -16.55 7.94 -11.93
N GLY A 60 -16.87 6.77 -11.35
CA GLY A 60 -15.84 5.79 -11.04
C GLY A 60 -16.39 4.46 -10.56
N GLU A 61 -15.49 3.63 -10.07
CA GLU A 61 -15.77 2.31 -9.52
C GLU A 61 -15.12 2.14 -8.15
N VAL A 62 -15.68 1.23 -7.34
CA VAL A 62 -15.10 0.81 -6.06
C VAL A 62 -14.76 -0.67 -6.13
N ILE A 63 -13.55 -1.01 -5.71
CA ILE A 63 -13.02 -2.37 -5.72
C ILE A 63 -12.52 -2.69 -4.31
N LEU A 64 -13.09 -3.73 -3.69
CA LEU A 64 -12.51 -4.32 -2.49
C LEU A 64 -11.46 -5.34 -2.88
N ALA A 65 -10.21 -5.11 -2.50
CA ALA A 65 -9.10 -6.03 -2.60
C ALA A 65 -8.88 -6.73 -1.26
N ASP A 66 -9.52 -7.88 -1.07
CA ASP A 66 -9.49 -8.63 0.16
C ASP A 66 -8.25 -9.53 0.24
N SER A 67 -7.46 -9.36 1.29
CA SER A 67 -6.27 -10.14 1.57
C SER A 67 -6.59 -11.48 2.27
N TYR A 68 -7.69 -12.13 1.91
CA TYR A 68 -8.16 -13.38 2.49
C TYR A 68 -8.62 -13.22 3.94
N SER A 69 -9.58 -12.34 4.19
CA SER A 69 -10.19 -12.10 5.51
C SER A 69 -10.86 -13.37 6.04
N SER A 70 -10.79 -13.56 7.35
CA SER A 70 -11.39 -14.69 8.07
C SER A 70 -12.60 -14.28 8.92
N ASP A 71 -12.90 -12.98 8.96
CA ASP A 71 -14.07 -12.38 9.62
C ASP A 71 -15.17 -12.08 8.59
N ARG A 72 -16.16 -11.28 8.97
CA ARG A 72 -17.30 -10.93 8.13
C ARG A 72 -17.01 -9.80 7.10
N THR A 73 -15.75 -9.41 6.88
CA THR A 73 -15.39 -8.30 5.97
C THR A 73 -16.01 -8.47 4.59
N VAL A 74 -15.81 -9.63 3.94
CA VAL A 74 -16.33 -9.90 2.59
C VAL A 74 -17.85 -10.01 2.59
N GLU A 75 -18.44 -10.68 3.58
CA GLU A 75 -19.91 -10.79 3.74
C GLU A 75 -20.57 -9.41 3.78
N LEU A 76 -20.08 -8.53 4.67
CA LEU A 76 -20.63 -7.19 4.85
C LEU A 76 -20.45 -6.31 3.59
N ALA A 77 -19.29 -6.38 2.94
CA ALA A 77 -19.02 -5.66 1.71
C ALA A 77 -19.88 -6.15 0.52
N SER A 78 -20.30 -7.40 0.55
CA SER A 78 -21.12 -8.00 -0.52
C SER A 78 -22.53 -7.40 -0.63
N ALA A 79 -22.98 -6.65 0.37
CA ALA A 79 -24.25 -5.92 0.32
C ALA A 79 -24.22 -4.70 -0.65
N TYR A 80 -23.02 -4.22 -1.02
CA TYR A 80 -22.85 -2.99 -1.82
C TYR A 80 -22.59 -3.29 -3.31
N PRO A 81 -22.89 -2.37 -4.24
CA PRO A 81 -22.68 -2.56 -5.67
C PRO A 81 -21.20 -2.33 -6.07
N ILE A 82 -20.30 -3.08 -5.49
CA ILE A 82 -18.85 -3.00 -5.72
C ILE A 82 -18.30 -4.30 -6.29
N ARG A 83 -17.13 -4.23 -6.92
CA ARG A 83 -16.34 -5.42 -7.25
C ARG A 83 -15.60 -5.90 -6.01
N ILE A 84 -15.59 -7.23 -5.77
CA ILE A 84 -14.83 -7.84 -4.69
C ILE A 84 -13.88 -8.86 -5.28
N VAL A 85 -12.58 -8.65 -5.07
CA VAL A 85 -11.51 -9.55 -5.47
C VAL A 85 -10.74 -10.01 -4.24
N GLN A 86 -10.39 -11.29 -4.19
CA GLN A 86 -9.69 -11.89 -3.05
C GLN A 86 -8.39 -12.55 -3.51
N LEU A 87 -7.34 -12.48 -2.70
CA LEU A 87 -6.13 -13.27 -2.90
C LEU A 87 -6.48 -14.76 -3.01
N ALA A 88 -5.94 -15.45 -4.00
CA ALA A 88 -6.14 -16.90 -4.13
C ALA A 88 -5.32 -17.69 -3.09
N ASN A 89 -4.15 -17.16 -2.70
CA ASN A 89 -3.24 -17.79 -1.74
C ASN A 89 -2.98 -16.88 -0.53
N PRO A 90 -3.39 -17.27 0.69
CA PRO A 90 -3.15 -16.51 1.91
C PRO A 90 -1.66 -16.35 2.26
N GLU A 91 -0.76 -17.20 1.77
CA GLU A 91 0.68 -17.08 1.98
C GLU A 91 1.30 -15.86 1.29
N GLU A 92 0.59 -15.29 0.31
CA GLU A 92 1.02 -14.09 -0.42
C GLU A 92 0.58 -12.78 0.26
N ARG A 93 0.00 -12.86 1.44
CA ARG A 93 -0.41 -11.66 2.20
C ARG A 93 0.78 -10.78 2.52
N CYS A 94 0.70 -9.53 2.08
CA CYS A 94 1.58 -8.45 2.50
C CYS A 94 0.92 -7.10 2.17
N CYS A 95 1.48 -6.00 2.65
CA CYS A 95 0.92 -4.67 2.39
C CYS A 95 0.92 -4.31 0.89
N GLY A 96 1.91 -4.78 0.13
CA GLY A 96 1.99 -4.52 -1.31
C GLY A 96 1.04 -5.37 -2.15
N ALA A 97 0.61 -6.54 -1.66
CA ALA A 97 -0.25 -7.43 -2.45
C ALA A 97 -1.67 -6.87 -2.64
N GLY A 98 -2.27 -6.31 -1.59
CA GLY A 98 -3.63 -5.76 -1.64
C GLY A 98 -3.80 -4.66 -2.70
N PRO A 99 -3.01 -3.59 -2.68
CA PRO A 99 -3.06 -2.53 -3.68
C PRO A 99 -2.83 -3.03 -5.10
N GLN A 100 -1.83 -3.91 -5.30
CA GLN A 100 -1.54 -4.49 -6.63
C GLN A 100 -2.68 -5.37 -7.12
N LEU A 101 -3.30 -6.16 -6.23
CA LEU A 101 -4.47 -6.98 -6.54
C LEU A 101 -5.64 -6.10 -7.01
N GLY A 102 -5.99 -5.07 -6.27
CA GLY A 102 -7.05 -4.14 -6.68
C GLY A 102 -6.74 -3.43 -7.99
N TYR A 103 -5.48 -3.01 -8.19
CA TYR A 103 -5.04 -2.38 -9.42
C TYR A 103 -5.22 -3.27 -10.66
N GLN A 104 -4.93 -4.57 -10.56
CA GLN A 104 -5.13 -5.54 -11.65
C GLN A 104 -6.58 -5.63 -12.14
N HIS A 105 -7.54 -5.34 -11.26
CA HIS A 105 -8.97 -5.40 -11.54
C HIS A 105 -9.61 -4.02 -11.76
N SER A 106 -8.81 -2.95 -11.75
CA SER A 106 -9.26 -1.58 -11.91
C SER A 106 -9.11 -1.08 -13.35
N ARG A 107 -9.97 -0.12 -13.76
CA ARG A 107 -9.99 0.45 -15.12
C ARG A 107 -9.99 1.98 -15.16
N GLY A 108 -10.08 2.64 -14.00
CA GLY A 108 -10.11 4.11 -13.92
C GLY A 108 -8.84 4.76 -14.47
N GLU A 109 -9.00 5.94 -15.05
CA GLU A 109 -7.89 6.80 -15.49
C GLU A 109 -7.00 7.20 -14.32
N PHE A 110 -7.61 7.37 -13.16
CA PHE A 110 -6.95 7.59 -11.89
C PHE A 110 -7.24 6.45 -10.91
N VAL A 111 -6.29 6.18 -10.03
CA VAL A 111 -6.38 5.11 -9.04
C VAL A 111 -6.18 5.70 -7.65
N TYR A 112 -7.18 5.56 -6.77
CA TYR A 112 -7.09 5.93 -5.37
C TYR A 112 -6.95 4.69 -4.50
N ILE A 113 -6.03 4.72 -3.52
CA ILE A 113 -5.87 3.65 -2.54
C ILE A 113 -6.44 4.07 -1.20
N LEU A 114 -7.21 3.19 -0.56
CA LEU A 114 -7.88 3.40 0.71
C LEU A 114 -7.71 2.17 1.60
N ASP A 115 -7.40 2.36 2.88
CA ASP A 115 -7.37 1.26 3.85
C ASP A 115 -8.79 0.91 4.30
N GLY A 116 -9.02 -0.37 4.65
CA GLY A 116 -10.34 -0.87 5.06
C GLY A 116 -10.87 -0.29 6.37
N ASP A 117 -10.02 0.40 7.12
CA ASP A 117 -10.32 1.14 8.37
C ASP A 117 -10.34 2.67 8.19
N MET A 118 -10.43 3.14 6.94
CA MET A 118 -10.50 4.57 6.59
C MET A 118 -11.86 4.95 5.99
N GLN A 119 -12.26 6.21 6.17
CA GLN A 119 -13.40 6.83 5.51
C GLN A 119 -12.93 8.03 4.70
N MET A 120 -13.30 8.09 3.42
CA MET A 120 -12.99 9.22 2.56
C MET A 120 -13.71 10.49 3.02
N CYS A 121 -13.00 11.60 2.97
CA CYS A 121 -13.60 12.92 3.18
C CYS A 121 -14.32 13.37 1.90
N GLU A 122 -15.48 13.98 2.07
CA GLU A 122 -16.26 14.55 0.96
C GLU A 122 -15.48 15.66 0.25
N GLY A 123 -15.62 15.76 -1.07
CA GLY A 123 -14.98 16.79 -1.91
C GLY A 123 -13.49 16.58 -2.14
N PHE A 124 -12.87 15.53 -1.57
CA PHE A 124 -11.43 15.29 -1.79
C PHE A 124 -11.13 14.86 -3.22
N LEU A 125 -11.88 13.89 -3.78
CA LEU A 125 -11.61 13.39 -5.14
C LEU A 125 -11.77 14.50 -6.18
N GLU A 126 -12.79 15.35 -6.06
CA GLU A 126 -13.04 16.47 -6.97
C GLU A 126 -11.86 17.45 -6.97
N GLN A 127 -11.36 17.82 -5.78
CA GLN A 127 -10.22 18.73 -5.63
C GLN A 127 -8.92 18.08 -6.12
N ALA A 128 -8.71 16.80 -5.84
CA ALA A 128 -7.54 16.05 -6.27
C ALA A 128 -7.50 15.89 -7.80
N LEU A 129 -8.65 15.59 -8.44
CA LEU A 129 -8.76 15.52 -9.89
C LEU A 129 -8.51 16.88 -10.54
N ALA A 130 -9.17 17.94 -10.05
CA ALA A 130 -8.95 19.28 -10.57
C ALA A 130 -7.47 19.70 -10.49
N PHE A 131 -6.80 19.35 -9.39
CA PHE A 131 -5.37 19.61 -9.26
C PHE A 131 -4.54 18.81 -10.27
N LEU A 132 -4.81 17.49 -10.41
CA LEU A 132 -4.10 16.68 -11.39
C LEU A 132 -4.38 17.13 -12.82
N ASP A 133 -5.59 17.52 -13.17
CA ASP A 133 -5.92 18.04 -14.49
C ASP A 133 -5.13 19.31 -14.83
N ALA A 134 -4.90 20.17 -13.84
CA ALA A 134 -4.12 21.40 -13.99
C ALA A 134 -2.57 21.19 -13.96
N HIS A 135 -2.09 20.03 -13.50
CA HIS A 135 -0.66 19.77 -13.29
C HIS A 135 -0.24 18.44 -13.92
N ALA A 136 0.04 18.46 -15.23
CA ALA A 136 0.37 17.26 -16.01
C ALA A 136 1.66 16.55 -15.57
N ASP A 137 2.56 17.22 -14.87
CA ASP A 137 3.83 16.71 -14.33
C ASP A 137 3.71 16.08 -12.94
N VAL A 138 2.51 16.10 -12.34
CA VAL A 138 2.21 15.46 -11.05
C VAL A 138 1.61 14.09 -11.28
N ALA A 139 2.27 13.03 -10.78
CA ALA A 139 1.79 11.65 -10.88
C ALA A 139 0.74 11.30 -9.83
N GLY A 140 0.77 11.94 -8.68
CA GLY A 140 -0.16 11.60 -7.60
C GLY A 140 -0.35 12.73 -6.59
N VAL A 141 -1.54 12.74 -6.01
CA VAL A 141 -2.00 13.74 -5.05
C VAL A 141 -2.58 13.05 -3.82
N GLY A 142 -2.14 13.46 -2.64
CA GLY A 142 -2.72 13.10 -1.35
C GLY A 142 -3.33 14.31 -0.64
N GLY A 143 -4.04 14.04 0.43
CA GLY A 143 -4.50 15.07 1.38
C GLY A 143 -4.07 14.71 2.81
N ARG A 144 -4.66 15.37 3.78
CA ARG A 144 -4.42 15.07 5.19
C ARG A 144 -5.25 13.85 5.61
N VAL A 145 -4.58 12.86 6.20
CA VAL A 145 -5.24 11.75 6.90
C VAL A 145 -5.38 12.14 8.36
N VAL A 146 -6.61 12.12 8.88
CA VAL A 146 -6.94 12.51 10.24
C VAL A 146 -7.10 11.24 11.07
N GLU A 147 -6.18 11.03 12.02
CA GLU A 147 -6.25 9.91 12.96
C GLU A 147 -7.36 10.17 13.98
N GLN A 148 -8.30 9.24 14.06
CA GLN A 148 -9.43 9.30 15.00
C GLN A 148 -9.14 8.58 16.33
N ASN A 149 -8.14 7.67 16.34
CA ASN A 149 -7.69 6.99 17.54
C ASN A 149 -6.68 7.87 18.29
N THR A 150 -7.18 8.64 19.25
CA THR A 150 -6.37 9.56 20.08
C THR A 150 -5.75 8.89 21.31
N GLU A 151 -6.06 7.62 21.59
CA GLU A 151 -5.57 6.92 22.79
C GLU A 151 -4.25 6.17 22.53
N SER A 152 -3.92 5.87 21.27
CA SER A 152 -2.70 5.16 20.92
C SER A 152 -1.47 6.08 20.98
N LEU A 153 -0.51 5.74 21.87
CA LEU A 153 0.77 6.44 21.99
C LEU A 153 1.57 6.49 20.68
N GLU A 154 1.40 5.52 19.79
CA GLU A 154 2.07 5.48 18.48
C GLU A 154 1.50 6.55 17.55
N TYR A 155 0.18 6.66 17.47
CA TYR A 155 -0.47 7.64 16.61
C TYR A 155 -0.32 9.07 17.13
N MET A 156 -0.38 9.26 18.45
CA MET A 156 -0.05 10.57 19.06
C MET A 156 1.37 10.99 18.72
N ALA A 157 2.36 10.10 18.90
CA ALA A 157 3.75 10.39 18.56
C ALA A 157 3.98 10.58 17.05
N ARG A 158 3.13 10.00 16.18
CA ARG A 158 3.16 10.22 14.73
C ARG A 158 2.64 11.63 14.38
N GLY A 159 1.53 12.06 15.01
CA GLY A 159 0.98 13.40 14.85
C GLY A 159 1.94 14.51 15.31
N GLU A 160 2.64 14.30 16.43
CA GLU A 160 3.64 15.22 16.97
C GLU A 160 4.90 15.37 16.10
N ARG A 161 5.19 14.37 15.27
CA ARG A 161 6.39 14.36 14.40
C ARG A 161 6.18 15.14 13.12
N ALA A 162 5.68 16.26 12.99
CA ALA A 162 5.56 17.13 11.80
C ALA A 162 6.44 16.71 10.59
N SER A 163 6.24 15.43 10.13
CA SER A 163 7.07 14.86 9.07
C SER A 163 6.87 15.62 7.77
N PRO A 164 7.93 16.01 7.03
CA PRO A 164 7.82 16.85 5.84
C PRO A 164 6.84 16.35 4.78
N HIS A 165 6.76 15.03 4.58
CA HIS A 165 5.84 14.43 3.61
C HIS A 165 4.35 14.47 4.01
N LEU A 166 4.05 14.87 5.25
CA LEU A 166 2.67 15.09 5.73
C LEU A 166 2.22 16.55 5.62
N GLN A 167 3.13 17.46 5.24
CA GLN A 167 2.81 18.87 5.04
C GLN A 167 2.29 19.13 3.64
N PRO A 168 1.40 20.13 3.45
CA PRO A 168 0.95 20.55 2.11
C PRO A 168 2.11 20.98 1.23
N GLY A 169 2.00 20.74 -0.08
CA GLY A 169 3.00 21.06 -1.08
C GLY A 169 3.61 19.86 -1.76
N GLN A 170 4.75 20.04 -2.43
CA GLN A 170 5.48 18.94 -3.07
C GLN A 170 6.09 18.04 -1.98
N VAL A 171 5.88 16.74 -2.11
CA VAL A 171 6.32 15.73 -1.13
C VAL A 171 7.12 14.61 -1.78
N ASP A 172 7.88 13.87 -0.99
CA ASP A 172 8.65 12.73 -1.46
C ASP A 172 7.84 11.42 -1.54
N ARG A 173 6.66 11.37 -0.88
CA ARG A 173 5.74 10.22 -0.84
C ARG A 173 4.34 10.63 -0.38
N LEU A 174 3.36 9.76 -0.65
CA LEU A 174 1.98 9.91 -0.20
C LEU A 174 1.63 8.76 0.74
N ASP A 175 2.03 8.86 2.01
CA ASP A 175 1.66 7.86 3.01
C ASP A 175 0.19 8.03 3.44
N GLY A 176 -0.53 6.91 3.60
CA GLY A 176 -1.93 6.87 4.01
C GLY A 176 -2.93 7.08 2.86
N GLY A 177 -2.55 6.67 1.66
CA GLY A 177 -3.37 6.76 0.46
C GLY A 177 -3.10 7.98 -0.41
N GLY A 178 -3.55 7.90 -1.66
CA GLY A 178 -3.39 8.95 -2.66
C GLY A 178 -4.10 8.61 -3.95
N LEU A 179 -4.39 9.64 -4.75
CA LEU A 179 -4.93 9.53 -6.11
C LEU A 179 -3.78 9.63 -7.10
N TYR A 180 -3.58 8.59 -7.91
CA TYR A 180 -2.46 8.49 -8.86
C TYR A 180 -2.96 8.39 -10.29
N ARG A 181 -2.23 8.99 -11.25
CA ARG A 181 -2.43 8.76 -12.70
C ARG A 181 -2.09 7.32 -13.05
N ARG A 182 -2.99 6.63 -13.73
CA ARG A 182 -2.72 5.30 -14.28
C ARG A 182 -1.52 5.31 -15.23
N SER A 183 -1.43 6.28 -16.13
CA SER A 183 -0.30 6.42 -17.06
C SER A 183 1.06 6.54 -16.38
N ALA A 184 1.13 7.21 -15.24
CA ALA A 184 2.35 7.30 -14.44
C ALA A 184 2.69 5.96 -13.76
N ILE A 185 1.67 5.23 -13.25
CA ILE A 185 1.83 3.88 -12.69
C ILE A 185 2.33 2.91 -13.76
N GLU A 186 1.76 2.94 -14.95
CA GLU A 186 2.14 2.08 -16.08
C GLU A 186 3.57 2.36 -16.52
N ALA A 187 3.98 3.62 -16.60
CA ALA A 187 5.37 4.02 -16.86
C ALA A 187 6.33 3.51 -15.77
N ALA A 188 5.88 3.48 -14.50
CA ALA A 188 6.64 2.92 -13.38
C ALA A 188 6.62 1.39 -13.33
N GLY A 189 5.77 0.73 -14.14
CA GLY A 189 5.74 -0.70 -14.41
C GLY A 189 4.76 -1.52 -13.57
N TYR A 190 4.41 -1.10 -12.36
CA TYR A 190 3.42 -1.73 -11.49
C TYR A 190 2.98 -0.71 -10.41
N PHE A 191 1.80 -0.93 -9.83
CA PHE A 191 1.30 -0.03 -8.78
C PHE A 191 2.02 -0.28 -7.47
N SER A 192 1.99 -1.50 -6.97
CA SER A 192 2.59 -1.88 -5.70
C SER A 192 3.40 -3.17 -5.82
N ASP A 193 4.58 -3.22 -5.18
CA ASP A 193 5.41 -4.43 -5.18
C ASP A 193 4.81 -5.49 -4.26
N ARG A 194 4.37 -6.60 -4.85
CA ARG A 194 3.75 -7.75 -4.18
C ARG A 194 4.63 -8.44 -3.14
N ASN A 195 5.90 -8.07 -3.03
CA ASN A 195 6.83 -8.64 -2.07
C ASN A 195 6.93 -7.82 -0.77
N LEU A 196 6.46 -6.56 -0.78
CA LEU A 196 6.65 -5.63 0.31
C LEU A 196 5.62 -5.83 1.43
N HIS A 197 6.10 -6.08 2.64
CA HIS A 197 5.27 -6.17 3.85
C HIS A 197 5.06 -4.82 4.53
N SER A 198 5.76 -3.79 4.10
CA SER A 198 5.59 -2.36 4.40
C SER A 198 6.42 -1.54 3.41
N TYR A 199 6.29 -0.21 3.39
CA TYR A 199 6.95 0.72 2.46
C TYR A 199 6.49 0.60 1.00
N GLU A 200 5.35 -0.02 0.72
CA GLU A 200 4.81 -0.15 -0.66
C GLU A 200 4.50 1.20 -1.30
N GLU A 201 3.98 2.16 -0.53
CA GLU A 201 3.70 3.51 -1.02
C GLU A 201 5.01 4.30 -1.27
N PHE A 202 6.02 4.08 -0.43
CA PHE A 202 7.33 4.67 -0.63
C PHE A 202 8.06 4.06 -1.84
N ASP A 203 7.95 2.75 -2.09
CA ASP A 203 8.47 2.13 -3.33
C ASP A 203 7.85 2.75 -4.57
N LEU A 204 6.52 2.90 -4.61
CA LEU A 204 5.84 3.59 -5.70
C LEU A 204 6.39 5.01 -5.88
N ALA A 205 6.50 5.75 -4.79
CA ALA A 205 6.97 7.13 -4.80
C ALA A 205 8.40 7.27 -5.38
N ILE A 206 9.34 6.40 -4.98
CA ILE A 206 10.71 6.45 -5.54
C ILE A 206 10.76 6.02 -7.01
N ARG A 207 9.90 5.09 -7.46
CA ARG A 207 9.80 4.70 -8.88
C ARG A 207 9.27 5.86 -9.73
N LEU A 208 8.21 6.51 -9.30
CA LEU A 208 7.64 7.68 -9.97
C LEU A 208 8.65 8.84 -10.03
N ARG A 209 9.28 9.16 -8.90
CA ARG A 209 10.29 10.23 -8.82
C ARG A 209 11.54 9.95 -9.66
N ALA A 210 11.96 8.69 -9.78
CA ALA A 210 13.06 8.30 -10.66
C ALA A 210 12.75 8.53 -12.15
N LEU A 211 11.46 8.59 -12.52
CA LEU A 211 10.97 8.95 -13.85
C LEU A 211 10.70 10.46 -14.02
N GLY A 212 11.04 11.28 -13.03
CA GLY A 212 10.85 12.72 -13.07
C GLY A 212 9.47 13.21 -12.61
N TRP A 213 8.56 12.32 -12.21
CA TRP A 213 7.25 12.71 -11.71
C TRP A 213 7.33 13.38 -10.34
N ARG A 214 6.42 14.35 -10.09
CA ARG A 214 6.21 14.96 -8.79
C ARG A 214 5.03 14.32 -8.06
N LEU A 215 5.06 14.39 -6.73
CA LEU A 215 3.96 14.05 -5.84
C LEU A 215 3.57 15.28 -5.03
N TRP A 216 2.29 15.45 -4.75
CA TRP A 216 1.79 16.64 -4.08
C TRP A 216 0.81 16.31 -2.97
N ARG A 217 0.79 17.10 -1.91
CA ARG A 217 -0.19 17.00 -0.82
C ARG A 217 -1.01 18.28 -0.74
N LEU A 218 -2.31 18.14 -0.86
CA LEU A 218 -3.26 19.25 -0.73
C LEU A 218 -3.50 19.59 0.75
N PRO A 219 -3.82 20.85 1.08
CA PRO A 219 -4.14 21.29 2.45
C PRO A 219 -5.55 20.91 2.91
N VAL A 220 -6.13 19.85 2.34
CA VAL A 220 -7.51 19.37 2.60
C VAL A 220 -7.50 17.97 3.21
N GLY A 221 -8.59 17.60 3.91
CA GLY A 221 -8.78 16.25 4.42
C GLY A 221 -9.01 15.26 3.29
N ALA A 222 -8.28 14.13 3.27
CA ALA A 222 -8.47 13.04 2.34
C ALA A 222 -9.26 11.90 2.95
N ALA A 223 -8.91 11.51 4.17
CA ALA A 223 -9.58 10.42 4.88
C ALA A 223 -9.47 10.58 6.40
N ASN A 224 -10.47 10.06 7.10
CA ASN A 224 -10.39 9.75 8.52
C ASN A 224 -9.91 8.31 8.70
N HIS A 225 -9.00 8.08 9.63
CA HIS A 225 -8.39 6.77 9.90
C HIS A 225 -8.65 6.34 11.35
N TRP A 226 -8.97 5.08 11.54
CA TRP A 226 -9.15 4.48 12.86
C TRP A 226 -8.11 3.39 13.08
N GLY A 227 -6.93 3.78 13.52
CA GLY A 227 -5.86 2.83 13.82
C GLY A 227 -6.20 1.88 14.98
N HIS A 228 -5.40 0.82 15.12
CA HIS A 228 -5.65 -0.24 16.12
C HIS A 228 -5.06 0.08 17.50
N ASP A 229 -5.69 -0.47 18.56
CA ASP A 229 -5.35 -0.27 19.98
C ASP A 229 -4.37 -1.34 20.53
N ALA A 230 -3.50 -1.90 19.72
CA ALA A 230 -2.62 -2.98 20.16
C ALA A 230 -1.56 -2.49 21.15
N PRO A 231 -1.38 -3.17 22.32
CA PRO A 231 -0.30 -2.86 23.24
C PRO A 231 1.08 -2.94 22.57
N PRO A 232 2.04 -2.04 22.91
CA PRO A 232 3.29 -1.88 22.16
C PRO A 232 4.09 -3.16 21.91
N TYR A 233 4.30 -4.00 22.93
CA TYR A 233 5.03 -5.26 22.76
C TYR A 233 4.26 -6.31 21.95
N ARG A 234 2.93 -6.39 22.10
CA ARG A 234 2.09 -7.26 21.25
C ARG A 234 2.15 -6.82 19.80
N LEU A 235 2.20 -5.51 19.56
CA LEU A 235 2.36 -4.95 18.22
C LEU A 235 3.72 -5.34 17.59
N LEU A 236 4.83 -5.29 18.35
CA LEU A 236 6.13 -5.77 17.87
C LEU A 236 6.10 -7.24 17.47
N VAL A 237 5.52 -8.10 18.32
CA VAL A 237 5.38 -9.54 18.03
C VAL A 237 4.47 -9.77 16.81
N ARG A 238 3.36 -9.04 16.70
CA ARG A 238 2.47 -9.08 15.52
C ARG A 238 3.27 -8.71 14.26
N ARG A 239 3.98 -7.58 14.27
CA ARG A 239 4.80 -7.09 13.14
C ARG A 239 5.91 -8.07 12.75
N TRP A 240 6.49 -8.78 13.73
CA TRP A 240 7.43 -9.87 13.46
C TRP A 240 6.77 -11.06 12.76
N ARG A 241 5.60 -11.50 13.26
CA ARG A 241 4.85 -12.64 12.71
C ARG A 241 4.29 -12.34 11.32
N THR A 242 3.74 -11.16 11.12
CA THR A 242 3.22 -10.70 9.82
C THR A 242 4.32 -10.24 8.86
N ARG A 243 5.59 -10.26 9.30
CA ARG A 243 6.74 -9.83 8.50
C ARG A 243 6.75 -8.33 8.16
N TYR A 244 5.85 -7.54 8.74
CA TYR A 244 5.75 -6.09 8.51
C TYR A 244 7.12 -5.40 8.69
N ILE A 245 7.92 -5.81 9.69
CA ILE A 245 9.27 -5.27 9.94
C ILE A 245 10.31 -5.65 8.88
N CYS A 246 10.00 -6.56 7.95
CA CYS A 246 10.90 -6.96 6.87
C CYS A 246 10.93 -5.93 5.73
N GLY A 247 9.89 -5.08 5.60
CA GLY A 247 9.67 -4.21 4.45
C GLY A 247 10.85 -3.31 4.12
N LEU A 248 11.58 -2.77 5.10
CA LEU A 248 12.76 -1.97 4.84
C LEU A 248 13.86 -2.77 4.13
N GLY A 249 14.14 -4.00 4.57
CA GLY A 249 15.11 -4.88 3.93
C GLY A 249 14.65 -5.34 2.53
N GLU A 250 13.36 -5.62 2.39
CA GLU A 250 12.75 -5.98 1.11
C GLU A 250 12.86 -4.84 0.11
N LEU A 251 12.58 -3.58 0.53
CA LEU A 251 12.71 -2.39 -0.29
C LEU A 251 14.17 -2.12 -0.73
N VAL A 252 15.11 -2.17 0.22
CA VAL A 252 16.55 -1.98 -0.09
C VAL A 252 16.99 -3.02 -1.12
N ARG A 253 16.59 -4.27 -0.97
CA ARG A 253 16.90 -5.34 -1.93
C ARG A 253 16.22 -5.11 -3.28
N ALA A 254 14.95 -4.68 -3.32
CA ALA A 254 14.23 -4.38 -4.55
C ALA A 254 14.85 -3.20 -5.32
N ALA A 255 15.49 -2.27 -4.61
CA ALA A 255 16.20 -1.13 -5.19
C ALA A 255 17.67 -1.44 -5.55
N ALA A 256 18.26 -2.52 -5.00
CA ALA A 256 19.65 -2.87 -5.23
C ALA A 256 19.91 -3.12 -6.73
N GLY A 257 21.00 -2.54 -7.23
CA GLY A 257 21.34 -2.59 -8.67
C GLY A 257 20.45 -1.75 -9.59
N GLN A 258 19.49 -0.99 -9.03
CA GLN A 258 18.62 -0.11 -9.79
C GLN A 258 19.04 1.36 -9.66
N PRO A 259 18.84 2.21 -10.69
CA PRO A 259 19.15 3.66 -10.62
C PRO A 259 18.44 4.40 -9.48
N ARG A 260 17.34 3.86 -8.98
CA ARG A 260 16.54 4.43 -7.89
C ARG A 260 17.10 4.19 -6.49
N LEU A 261 18.16 3.37 -6.33
CA LEU A 261 18.74 3.06 -5.01
C LEU A 261 19.13 4.30 -4.20
N PRO A 262 19.76 5.34 -4.76
CA PRO A 262 20.08 6.55 -3.99
C PRO A 262 18.84 7.24 -3.42
N LEU A 263 17.73 7.31 -4.17
CA LEU A 263 16.46 7.88 -3.69
C LEU A 263 15.87 7.05 -2.55
N ALA A 264 15.96 5.71 -2.65
CA ALA A 264 15.52 4.82 -1.57
C ALA A 264 16.32 5.07 -0.28
N LEU A 265 17.66 5.08 -0.36
CA LEU A 265 18.53 5.25 0.80
C LEU A 265 18.39 6.64 1.45
N GLN A 266 18.18 7.71 0.67
CA GLN A 266 17.95 9.06 1.19
C GLN A 266 16.67 9.16 2.03
N GLY A 267 15.61 8.46 1.62
CA GLY A 267 14.32 8.49 2.31
C GLY A 267 14.19 7.54 3.50
N LEU A 268 15.15 6.62 3.70
CA LEU A 268 15.14 5.61 4.78
C LEU A 268 16.01 6.06 5.95
N ARG A 269 15.57 7.06 6.71
CA ARG A 269 16.35 7.62 7.84
C ARG A 269 16.65 6.60 8.92
N GLU A 270 15.73 5.68 9.18
CA GLU A 270 15.84 4.60 10.15
C GLU A 270 16.89 3.54 9.80
N LEU A 271 17.28 3.44 8.53
CA LEU A 271 18.32 2.50 8.08
C LEU A 271 19.63 2.73 8.85
N ARG A 272 20.02 3.99 9.09
CA ARG A 272 21.24 4.34 9.86
C ARG A 272 21.18 3.79 11.28
N LEU A 273 20.02 3.89 11.94
CA LEU A 273 19.82 3.36 13.27
C LEU A 273 19.93 1.83 13.28
N TYR A 274 19.31 1.16 12.30
CA TYR A 274 19.35 -0.32 12.25
C TYR A 274 20.74 -0.85 11.92
N LEU A 275 21.49 -0.15 11.06
CA LEU A 275 22.92 -0.46 10.82
C LEU A 275 23.76 -0.24 12.08
N ALA A 276 23.50 0.81 12.86
CA ALA A 276 24.17 1.03 14.14
C ALA A 276 23.88 -0.10 15.16
N VAL A 277 22.63 -0.60 15.20
CA VAL A 277 22.25 -1.74 16.03
C VAL A 277 22.97 -3.03 15.58
N LEU A 278 23.08 -3.26 14.27
CA LEU A 278 23.82 -4.41 13.73
C LEU A 278 25.31 -4.31 14.07
N GLY A 279 25.91 -3.13 13.97
CA GLY A 279 27.27 -2.86 14.42
C GLY A 279 27.46 -3.10 15.92
N TRP A 280 26.50 -2.65 16.74
CA TRP A 280 26.49 -2.91 18.18
C TRP A 280 26.44 -4.42 18.48
N TRP A 281 25.61 -5.21 17.78
CA TRP A 281 25.59 -6.66 17.92
C TRP A 281 26.92 -7.30 17.49
N ALA A 282 27.54 -6.83 16.40
CA ALA A 282 28.84 -7.32 15.96
C ALA A 282 29.93 -7.06 17.00
N VAL A 283 29.94 -5.88 17.63
CA VAL A 283 30.85 -5.55 18.74
C VAL A 283 30.61 -6.48 19.92
N LEU A 284 29.35 -6.68 20.35
CA LEU A 284 29.03 -7.61 21.45
C LEU A 284 29.48 -9.04 21.12
N ALA A 285 29.23 -9.52 19.91
CA ALA A 285 29.61 -10.84 19.45
C ALA A 285 31.16 -11.03 19.37
N SER A 286 31.91 -9.95 19.17
CA SER A 286 33.37 -9.99 19.12
C SER A 286 34.04 -9.99 20.48
N THR A 287 33.36 -9.57 21.56
CA THR A 287 33.97 -9.43 22.91
C THR A 287 34.63 -10.71 23.44
N PRO A 288 34.14 -11.96 23.18
CA PRO A 288 34.79 -13.17 23.59
C PRO A 288 36.18 -13.38 22.97
N LEU A 289 36.44 -12.77 21.81
CA LEU A 289 37.69 -12.90 21.05
C LEU A 289 38.74 -11.87 21.45
N TRP A 290 38.43 -10.95 22.34
CA TRP A 290 39.37 -9.91 22.73
C TRP A 290 40.48 -10.46 23.63
N PRO A 291 41.76 -10.05 23.42
CA PRO A 291 42.90 -10.56 24.20
C PRO A 291 42.96 -9.87 25.58
N LEU A 292 41.90 -10.05 26.39
CA LEU A 292 41.73 -9.45 27.72
C LEU A 292 41.42 -10.52 28.78
N PRO A 293 41.67 -10.27 30.06
CA PRO A 293 41.22 -11.15 31.15
C PRO A 293 39.71 -11.37 31.13
N ALA A 294 39.25 -12.56 31.50
CA ALA A 294 37.81 -12.93 31.42
C ALA A 294 36.91 -11.99 32.21
N SER A 295 37.35 -11.53 33.39
CA SER A 295 36.61 -10.55 34.20
C SER A 295 36.41 -9.20 33.48
N LEU A 296 37.46 -8.71 32.83
CA LEU A 296 37.39 -7.44 32.07
C LEU A 296 36.53 -7.59 30.83
N ARG A 297 36.61 -8.73 30.11
CA ARG A 297 35.72 -9.01 28.96
C ARG A 297 34.26 -9.02 29.38
N LEU A 298 33.91 -9.67 30.50
CA LEU A 298 32.55 -9.68 31.01
C LEU A 298 32.08 -8.28 31.41
N ALA A 299 32.92 -7.52 32.11
CA ALA A 299 32.61 -6.15 32.51
C ALA A 299 32.33 -5.25 31.27
N LEU A 300 33.21 -5.34 30.25
CA LEU A 300 33.01 -4.58 28.99
C LEU A 300 31.77 -5.04 28.23
N PHE A 301 31.51 -6.36 28.16
CA PHE A 301 30.27 -6.86 27.55
C PHE A 301 29.05 -6.29 28.24
N CYS A 302 28.97 -6.33 29.57
CA CYS A 302 27.85 -5.79 30.34
C CYS A 302 27.71 -4.26 30.13
N ALA A 303 28.82 -3.53 30.12
CA ALA A 303 28.83 -2.10 29.89
C ALA A 303 28.32 -1.75 28.47
N ILE A 304 28.83 -2.41 27.44
CA ILE A 304 28.40 -2.21 26.05
C ILE A 304 26.94 -2.62 25.87
N ALA A 305 26.51 -3.75 26.46
CA ALA A 305 25.14 -4.24 26.38
C ALA A 305 24.13 -3.28 27.03
N SER A 306 24.48 -2.70 28.19
CA SER A 306 23.60 -1.77 28.92
C SER A 306 23.61 -0.34 28.38
N ALA A 307 24.66 0.08 27.69
CA ALA A 307 24.85 1.46 27.24
C ALA A 307 23.67 2.06 26.46
N PRO A 308 23.04 1.38 25.47
CA PRO A 308 21.88 1.94 24.75
C PRO A 308 20.67 2.17 25.67
N VAL A 309 20.44 1.24 26.62
CA VAL A 309 19.31 1.34 27.55
C VAL A 309 19.55 2.50 28.53
N LEU A 310 20.76 2.62 29.08
CA LEU A 310 21.13 3.72 29.99
C LEU A 310 21.04 5.07 29.30
N LEU A 311 21.59 5.22 28.09
CA LEU A 311 21.51 6.43 27.28
C LEU A 311 20.05 6.81 27.01
N MET A 312 19.22 5.87 26.63
CA MET A 312 17.81 6.13 26.35
C MET A 312 17.00 6.40 27.61
N THR A 313 17.36 5.81 28.75
CA THR A 313 16.74 6.11 30.05
C THR A 313 17.00 7.57 30.44
N TRP A 314 18.26 8.00 30.31
CA TRP A 314 18.64 9.40 30.53
C TRP A 314 17.87 10.35 29.61
N ARG A 315 17.81 10.04 28.29
CA ARG A 315 17.15 10.89 27.30
C ARG A 315 15.62 10.93 27.43
N LYS A 316 14.99 9.77 27.70
CA LYS A 316 13.51 9.65 27.77
C LYS A 316 12.98 9.85 29.19
N ARG A 317 13.86 9.94 30.20
CA ARG A 317 13.52 10.01 31.63
C ARG A 317 12.56 8.89 32.08
N SER A 318 12.67 7.70 31.47
CA SER A 318 11.83 6.54 31.74
C SER A 318 12.53 5.27 31.27
N ALA A 319 12.80 4.35 32.20
CA ALA A 319 13.43 3.07 31.92
C ALA A 319 12.54 2.18 31.04
N THR A 320 11.22 2.18 31.27
CA THR A 320 10.25 1.40 30.49
C THR A 320 10.23 1.88 29.02
N LYS A 321 10.17 3.18 28.77
CA LYS A 321 10.20 3.75 27.42
C LYS A 321 11.56 3.52 26.74
N ALA A 322 12.65 3.52 27.50
CA ALA A 322 14.00 3.25 27.02
C ALA A 322 14.14 1.77 26.57
N LEU A 323 13.72 0.85 27.44
CA LEU A 323 13.76 -0.57 27.13
C LEU A 323 12.92 -0.91 25.89
N TYR A 324 11.69 -0.40 25.82
CA TYR A 324 10.85 -0.58 24.63
C TYR A 324 11.52 -0.06 23.35
N ALA A 325 12.17 1.11 23.41
CA ALA A 325 12.85 1.68 22.25
C ALA A 325 14.00 0.75 21.78
N VAL A 326 14.86 0.30 22.69
CA VAL A 326 15.99 -0.58 22.34
C VAL A 326 15.50 -1.93 21.81
N VAL A 327 14.50 -2.54 22.46
CA VAL A 327 13.88 -3.80 21.99
C VAL A 327 13.28 -3.59 20.58
N SER A 328 12.56 -2.50 20.37
CA SER A 328 12.00 -2.16 19.04
C SER A 328 13.09 -2.02 17.97
N TRP A 329 14.22 -1.37 18.29
CA TRP A 329 15.35 -1.25 17.36
C TRP A 329 15.95 -2.61 17.01
N CYS A 330 16.12 -3.51 18.00
CA CYS A 330 16.61 -4.86 17.78
C CYS A 330 15.65 -5.66 16.86
N PHE A 331 14.36 -5.60 17.11
CA PHE A 331 13.36 -6.25 16.24
C PHE A 331 13.43 -5.75 14.80
N ASN A 332 13.52 -4.43 14.60
CA ASN A 332 13.58 -3.84 13.26
C ASN A 332 14.92 -4.11 12.56
N ALA A 333 16.05 -4.11 13.29
CA ALA A 333 17.35 -4.48 12.73
C ALA A 333 17.39 -5.96 12.31
N ALA A 334 16.81 -6.86 13.10
CA ALA A 334 16.62 -8.26 12.70
C ALA A 334 15.66 -8.38 11.50
N GLY A 335 14.61 -7.56 11.46
CA GLY A 335 13.67 -7.47 10.34
C GLY A 335 14.36 -7.02 9.06
N LEU A 336 15.27 -6.05 9.12
CA LEU A 336 16.10 -5.61 8.00
C LEU A 336 16.86 -6.79 7.38
N LEU A 337 17.60 -7.55 8.19
CA LEU A 337 18.33 -8.72 7.71
C LEU A 337 17.39 -9.78 7.12
N ARG A 338 16.31 -10.08 7.82
CA ARG A 338 15.30 -11.03 7.36
C ARG A 338 14.70 -10.61 6.02
N GLY A 339 14.43 -9.32 5.83
CA GLY A 339 13.90 -8.76 4.58
C GLY A 339 14.89 -8.84 3.42
N LEU A 340 16.18 -8.55 3.68
CA LEU A 340 17.25 -8.69 2.69
C LEU A 340 17.42 -10.11 2.17
N LEU A 341 17.17 -11.12 3.01
CA LEU A 341 17.40 -12.54 2.70
C LEU A 341 16.18 -13.25 2.10
N ARG A 342 15.01 -12.60 2.06
CA ARG A 342 13.79 -13.28 1.56
C ARG A 342 13.80 -13.47 0.06
N PRO A 343 13.28 -14.61 -0.47
CA PRO A 343 13.06 -14.77 -1.90
C PRO A 343 12.05 -13.74 -2.42
N GLN A 344 12.24 -13.27 -3.64
CA GLN A 344 11.35 -12.35 -4.33
C GLN A 344 10.67 -13.05 -5.52
N ARG A 345 9.43 -12.68 -5.79
CA ARG A 345 8.75 -12.93 -7.05
C ARG A 345 8.88 -11.70 -7.94
N PRO A 346 8.81 -11.83 -9.28
CA PRO A 346 8.79 -10.66 -10.15
C PRO A 346 7.63 -9.73 -9.77
N ALA A 347 7.92 -8.46 -9.49
CA ALA A 347 6.92 -7.49 -9.03
C ALA A 347 5.79 -7.24 -10.06
N ARG A 348 6.08 -7.47 -11.34
CA ARG A 348 5.11 -7.34 -12.46
C ARG A 348 4.27 -8.60 -12.69
N GLU A 349 4.62 -9.71 -12.06
CA GLU A 349 3.84 -10.95 -12.19
C GLU A 349 2.45 -10.75 -11.58
N ALA A 350 1.43 -11.17 -12.31
CA ALA A 350 0.05 -11.05 -11.83
C ALA A 350 -0.17 -11.85 -10.54
N ILE A 351 -0.89 -11.23 -9.60
CA ILE A 351 -1.29 -11.89 -8.36
C ILE A 351 -2.50 -12.78 -8.65
N ALA A 352 -2.40 -14.06 -8.29
CA ALA A 352 -3.51 -14.99 -8.42
C ALA A 352 -4.68 -14.57 -7.52
N SER A 353 -5.86 -14.45 -8.11
CA SER A 353 -7.04 -13.91 -7.45
C SER A 353 -8.32 -14.67 -7.78
N LYS A 354 -9.32 -14.50 -6.92
CA LYS A 354 -10.70 -14.93 -7.14
C LYS A 354 -11.59 -13.69 -7.19
N VAL A 355 -12.39 -13.56 -8.24
CA VAL A 355 -13.47 -12.55 -8.27
C VAL A 355 -14.65 -13.15 -7.51
N LEU A 356 -14.96 -12.58 -6.34
CA LEU A 356 -16.05 -13.04 -5.49
C LEU A 356 -17.37 -12.37 -5.84
N LYS A 357 -17.30 -11.14 -6.37
CA LYS A 357 -18.45 -10.34 -6.79
C LYS A 357 -18.09 -9.38 -7.91
N GLU A 358 -18.91 -9.32 -8.93
CA GLU A 358 -18.94 -8.21 -9.91
C GLU A 358 -20.02 -7.21 -9.50
N PRO A 359 -19.82 -5.90 -9.76
CA PRO A 359 -20.87 -4.92 -9.54
C PRO A 359 -22.07 -5.29 -10.42
N ALA A 360 -23.28 -5.16 -9.87
CA ALA A 360 -24.49 -5.28 -10.70
C ALA A 360 -24.35 -4.29 -11.87
N GLN A 361 -24.49 -4.80 -13.11
CA GLN A 361 -24.66 -3.91 -14.24
C GLN A 361 -25.98 -3.14 -13.98
N GLU A 362 -25.88 -1.84 -13.69
CA GLU A 362 -27.06 -1.01 -13.71
C GLU A 362 -27.67 -1.17 -15.10
N ALA A 363 -28.85 -1.81 -15.13
CA ALA A 363 -29.68 -1.77 -16.32
C ALA A 363 -29.97 -0.29 -16.56
N ILE A 364 -29.34 0.26 -17.60
CA ILE A 364 -29.63 1.62 -18.07
C ILE A 364 -31.06 1.59 -18.58
N HIS A 365 -31.99 2.07 -17.77
CA HIS A 365 -33.35 2.43 -18.17
C HIS A 365 -33.40 3.88 -18.61
#